data_3c9ac7d1f3d13d17777345d511c9b85a
#
_entry.id   3c9ac7d1f3d13d17777345d511c9b85a
#
_cell.length_a   1.000
_cell.length_b   1.000
_cell.length_c   1.000
_cell.angle_alpha   90.00
_cell.angle_beta   90.00
_cell.angle_gamma   90.00
#
_symmetry.space_group_name_H-M   'P 1'
#
loop_
_entity.id
_entity.type
_entity.pdbx_description
1 polymer ?
#
loop_
_entity_poly.entity_id
_entity_poly.type
_entity_poly.pdbx_seq_one_letter_code
_entity_poly.pdbx_strand_id
1 'polypeptide(L)'
;MHCDLKNIDDIKSLFSNFKTLDVLVNNAGVSLIKMINDTDCNDYENLMSVNSRAVYFCCKEAANIMLRVHSGAIINISSMWGEVGASCETLYSMSKAGVIGLTKALAKELAPSGITVNSVSPGIIDTRMNAQFNERELIEEVPLGKLGSTYDVAQTVYFLAGSSYITGQDISVSGGIVI
;
A
#
# COMPACT_ATOMS: atom_id res chain seq x y z
N MET A 1 -14.15 2.13 -15.60
CA MET A 1 -15.08 1.40 -14.69
C MET A 1 -15.01 2.07 -13.34
N HIS A 2 -16.15 2.40 -12.74
CA HIS A 2 -16.21 2.95 -11.38
C HIS A 2 -16.25 1.80 -10.38
N CYS A 3 -15.48 1.86 -9.28
CA CYS A 3 -15.49 0.89 -8.20
C CYS A 3 -15.33 1.65 -6.88
N ASP A 4 -16.29 1.51 -5.99
CA ASP A 4 -16.14 1.99 -4.61
C ASP A 4 -15.41 0.92 -3.79
N LEU A 5 -14.17 1.19 -3.44
CA LEU A 5 -13.34 0.26 -2.65
C LEU A 5 -13.88 0.00 -1.24
N LYS A 6 -14.79 0.83 -0.73
CA LYS A 6 -15.49 0.54 0.54
C LYS A 6 -16.55 -0.55 0.38
N ASN A 7 -16.99 -0.84 -0.86
CA ASN A 7 -17.99 -1.86 -1.17
C ASN A 7 -17.32 -3.12 -1.71
N ILE A 8 -17.42 -4.23 -0.98
CA ILE A 8 -16.82 -5.51 -1.36
C ILE A 8 -17.43 -6.08 -2.64
N ASP A 9 -18.70 -5.84 -2.90
CA ASP A 9 -19.36 -6.36 -4.10
C ASP A 9 -18.92 -5.59 -5.35
N ASP A 10 -18.59 -4.30 -5.21
CA ASP A 10 -17.95 -3.52 -6.28
C ASP A 10 -16.56 -4.07 -6.59
N ILE A 11 -15.78 -4.42 -5.57
CA ILE A 11 -14.46 -5.06 -5.76
C ILE A 11 -14.62 -6.38 -6.52
N LYS A 12 -15.50 -7.27 -6.09
CA LYS A 12 -15.76 -8.54 -6.79
C LYS A 12 -16.21 -8.31 -8.24
N SER A 13 -17.11 -7.36 -8.45
CA SER A 13 -17.58 -6.98 -9.78
C SER A 13 -16.44 -6.47 -10.66
N LEU A 14 -15.52 -5.67 -10.13
CA LEU A 14 -14.34 -5.21 -10.85
C LEU A 14 -13.51 -6.39 -11.33
N PHE A 15 -13.13 -7.30 -10.43
CA PHE A 15 -12.26 -8.43 -10.75
C PHE A 15 -12.93 -9.48 -11.64
N SER A 16 -14.27 -9.61 -11.62
CA SER A 16 -15.01 -10.53 -12.49
C SER A 16 -14.85 -10.23 -13.99
N ASN A 17 -14.40 -9.04 -14.35
CA ASN A 17 -14.15 -8.65 -15.74
C ASN A 17 -12.80 -9.14 -16.28
N PHE A 18 -11.91 -9.69 -15.43
CA PHE A 18 -10.59 -10.13 -15.84
C PHE A 18 -10.50 -11.67 -15.87
N LYS A 19 -10.08 -12.21 -17.01
CA LYS A 19 -9.76 -13.65 -17.14
C LYS A 19 -8.34 -13.97 -16.68
N THR A 20 -7.43 -13.03 -16.89
CA THR A 20 -6.01 -13.07 -16.49
C THR A 20 -5.63 -11.76 -15.83
N LEU A 21 -4.68 -11.80 -14.94
CA LEU A 21 -4.13 -10.63 -14.25
C LEU A 21 -2.66 -10.87 -13.98
N ASP A 22 -1.80 -10.04 -14.56
CA ASP A 22 -0.35 -10.17 -14.42
C ASP A 22 0.14 -9.43 -13.17
N VAL A 23 -0.38 -8.23 -12.91
CA VAL A 23 0.05 -7.38 -11.81
C VAL A 23 -1.16 -6.72 -11.15
N LEU A 24 -1.21 -6.79 -9.81
CA LEU A 24 -2.09 -5.95 -8.98
C LEU A 24 -1.23 -4.92 -8.24
N VAL A 25 -1.62 -3.65 -8.30
CA VAL A 25 -1.05 -2.60 -7.46
C VAL A 25 -2.15 -2.00 -6.59
N ASN A 26 -2.09 -2.27 -5.29
CA ASN A 26 -2.98 -1.66 -4.31
C ASN A 26 -2.40 -0.32 -3.85
N ASN A 27 -2.72 0.74 -4.60
CA ASN A 27 -2.23 2.10 -4.34
C ASN A 27 -3.24 3.00 -3.62
N ALA A 28 -4.53 2.76 -3.78
CA ALA A 28 -5.56 3.59 -3.16
C ALA A 28 -5.43 3.64 -1.63
N GLY A 29 -5.49 4.83 -1.08
CA GLY A 29 -5.39 5.03 0.36
C GLY A 29 -5.83 6.43 0.77
N VAL A 30 -6.19 6.55 2.03
CA VAL A 30 -6.56 7.80 2.69
C VAL A 30 -5.73 7.98 3.94
N SER A 31 -5.45 9.23 4.33
CA SER A 31 -4.78 9.57 5.59
C SER A 31 -5.77 10.20 6.57
N LEU A 32 -5.41 10.15 7.83
CA LEU A 32 -6.12 10.83 8.91
C LEU A 32 -5.10 11.31 9.92
N ILE A 33 -5.11 12.62 10.17
CA ILE A 33 -4.27 13.27 11.19
C ILE A 33 -5.18 13.71 12.31
N LYS A 34 -5.19 12.94 13.39
CA LYS A 34 -5.95 13.19 14.61
C LYS A 34 -5.25 12.58 15.83
N MET A 35 -5.36 13.24 16.97
CA MET A 35 -5.00 12.62 18.25
C MET A 35 -5.88 11.40 18.51
N ILE A 36 -5.34 10.41 19.20
CA ILE A 36 -6.07 9.17 19.49
C ILE A 36 -7.39 9.43 20.25
N ASN A 37 -7.41 10.42 21.13
CA ASN A 37 -8.61 10.77 21.92
C ASN A 37 -9.72 11.43 21.08
N ASP A 38 -9.37 12.00 19.91
CA ASP A 38 -10.30 12.67 19.03
C ASP A 38 -10.81 11.75 17.89
N THR A 39 -10.22 10.54 17.78
CA THR A 39 -10.59 9.56 16.76
C THR A 39 -11.86 8.83 17.16
N ASP A 40 -12.86 8.83 16.29
CA ASP A 40 -14.13 8.16 16.52
C ASP A 40 -14.30 6.88 15.67
N CYS A 41 -15.42 6.18 15.86
CA CYS A 41 -15.73 4.95 15.11
C CYS A 41 -15.88 5.22 13.60
N ASN A 42 -16.38 6.38 13.18
CA ASN A 42 -16.53 6.70 11.77
C ASN A 42 -15.17 6.93 11.12
N ASP A 43 -14.25 7.59 11.81
CA ASP A 43 -12.87 7.75 11.36
C ASP A 43 -12.22 6.38 11.14
N TYR A 44 -12.39 5.47 12.12
CA TYR A 44 -11.89 4.10 12.05
C TYR A 44 -12.45 3.36 10.82
N GLU A 45 -13.77 3.29 10.68
CA GLU A 45 -14.41 2.59 9.57
C GLU A 45 -14.04 3.19 8.21
N ASN A 46 -14.01 4.51 8.10
CA ASN A 46 -13.65 5.20 6.87
C ASN A 46 -12.23 4.89 6.42
N LEU A 47 -11.27 4.91 7.32
CA LEU A 47 -9.87 4.66 6.99
C LEU A 47 -9.61 3.18 6.76
N MET A 48 -10.03 2.31 7.69
CA MET A 48 -9.76 0.88 7.63
C MET A 48 -10.49 0.21 6.46
N SER A 49 -11.65 0.70 6.07
CA SER A 49 -12.37 0.17 4.91
C SER A 49 -11.58 0.32 3.59
N VAL A 50 -10.82 1.41 3.43
CA VAL A 50 -10.00 1.66 2.25
C VAL A 50 -8.61 1.07 2.42
N ASN A 51 -7.90 1.42 3.52
CA ASN A 51 -6.48 1.11 3.64
C ASN A 51 -6.18 -0.35 3.99
N SER A 52 -7.14 -1.08 4.56
CA SER A 52 -6.93 -2.46 5.01
C SER A 52 -7.91 -3.43 4.39
N ARG A 53 -9.23 -3.23 4.61
CA ARG A 53 -10.26 -4.14 4.11
C ARG A 53 -10.25 -4.26 2.59
N ALA A 54 -10.21 -3.14 1.87
CA ALA A 54 -10.16 -3.15 0.41
C ALA A 54 -8.90 -3.84 -0.10
N VAL A 55 -7.73 -3.52 0.47
CA VAL A 55 -6.45 -4.15 0.09
C VAL A 55 -6.53 -5.67 0.24
N TYR A 56 -7.06 -6.15 1.37
CA TYR A 56 -7.23 -7.59 1.61
C TYR A 56 -8.12 -8.24 0.53
N PHE A 57 -9.28 -7.66 0.22
CA PHE A 57 -10.19 -8.25 -0.76
C PHE A 57 -9.68 -8.12 -2.20
N CYS A 58 -9.00 -7.04 -2.56
CA CYS A 58 -8.34 -6.93 -3.85
C CYS A 58 -7.24 -7.99 -4.01
N CYS A 59 -6.41 -8.21 -2.98
CA CYS A 59 -5.42 -9.29 -2.98
C CYS A 59 -6.09 -10.66 -3.16
N LYS A 60 -7.18 -10.93 -2.42
CA LYS A 60 -7.94 -12.19 -2.52
C LYS A 60 -8.47 -12.43 -3.93
N GLU A 61 -9.12 -11.45 -4.54
CA GLU A 61 -9.68 -11.61 -5.87
C GLU A 61 -8.58 -11.73 -6.95
N ALA A 62 -7.49 -10.98 -6.83
CA ALA A 62 -6.33 -11.12 -7.70
C ALA A 62 -5.69 -12.52 -7.57
N ALA A 63 -5.48 -13.00 -6.35
CA ALA A 63 -4.94 -14.33 -6.11
C ALA A 63 -5.79 -15.42 -6.75
N ASN A 64 -7.13 -15.33 -6.67
CA ASN A 64 -8.04 -16.27 -7.34
C ASN A 64 -7.83 -16.35 -8.86
N ILE A 65 -7.44 -15.24 -9.49
CA ILE A 65 -7.17 -15.19 -10.93
C ILE A 65 -5.77 -15.73 -11.23
N MET A 66 -4.75 -15.24 -10.48
CA MET A 66 -3.34 -15.58 -10.68
C MET A 66 -3.04 -17.05 -10.40
N LEU A 67 -3.72 -17.67 -9.43
CA LEU A 67 -3.58 -19.09 -9.10
C LEU A 67 -3.95 -20.03 -10.26
N ARG A 68 -4.84 -19.60 -11.17
CA ARG A 68 -5.24 -20.42 -12.34
C ARG A 68 -4.11 -20.55 -13.36
N VAL A 69 -3.24 -19.56 -13.42
CA VAL A 69 -2.13 -19.50 -14.40
C VAL A 69 -0.76 -19.69 -13.76
N HIS A 70 -0.72 -19.86 -12.44
CA HIS A 70 0.50 -19.99 -11.64
C HIS A 70 1.54 -18.90 -11.92
N SER A 71 1.06 -17.66 -12.03
CA SER A 71 1.91 -16.48 -12.30
C SER A 71 1.20 -15.20 -11.87
N GLY A 72 1.96 -14.24 -11.36
CA GLY A 72 1.46 -12.90 -11.03
C GLY A 72 2.35 -12.18 -10.03
N ALA A 73 2.12 -10.87 -9.90
CA ALA A 73 2.78 -10.04 -8.90
C ALA A 73 1.76 -9.13 -8.21
N ILE A 74 1.78 -9.10 -6.89
CA ILE A 74 0.97 -8.20 -6.07
C ILE A 74 1.90 -7.20 -5.38
N ILE A 75 1.68 -5.91 -5.59
CA ILE A 75 2.42 -4.83 -4.95
C ILE A 75 1.46 -3.97 -4.13
N ASN A 76 1.68 -3.93 -2.83
CA ASN A 76 0.88 -3.15 -1.89
C ASN A 76 1.61 -1.86 -1.52
N ILE A 77 0.94 -0.70 -1.64
CA ILE A 77 1.53 0.56 -1.18
C ILE A 77 1.21 0.75 0.31
N SER A 78 2.26 0.60 1.12
CA SER A 78 2.22 0.88 2.54
C SER A 78 2.59 2.34 2.84
N SER A 79 3.43 2.58 3.83
CA SER A 79 3.98 3.87 4.22
C SER A 79 5.14 3.65 5.19
N MET A 80 6.10 4.57 5.24
CA MET A 80 7.09 4.62 6.31
C MET A 80 6.43 4.63 7.70
N TRP A 81 5.25 5.25 7.83
CA TRP A 81 4.48 5.23 9.08
C TRP A 81 3.91 3.85 9.44
N GLY A 82 3.84 2.92 8.51
CA GLY A 82 3.58 1.52 8.79
C GLY A 82 4.78 0.78 9.38
N GLU A 83 5.99 1.28 9.16
CA GLU A 83 7.23 0.72 9.68
C GLU A 83 7.55 1.27 11.09
N VAL A 84 7.51 2.61 11.25
CA VAL A 84 7.98 3.28 12.48
C VAL A 84 6.88 3.95 13.29
N GLY A 85 5.68 4.12 12.72
CA GLY A 85 4.59 4.86 13.34
C GLY A 85 4.77 6.38 13.29
N ALA A 86 3.66 7.12 13.47
CA ALA A 86 3.68 8.57 13.56
C ALA A 86 2.72 9.09 14.62
N SER A 87 3.12 10.16 15.31
CA SER A 87 2.24 10.89 16.22
C SER A 87 1.08 11.51 15.44
N CYS A 88 -0.10 11.53 16.03
CA CYS A 88 -1.35 11.99 15.41
C CYS A 88 -1.82 11.17 14.19
N GLU A 89 -1.12 10.09 13.83
CA GLU A 89 -1.47 9.19 12.74
C GLU A 89 -1.56 7.72 13.19
N THR A 90 -1.99 7.48 14.44
CA THR A 90 -2.01 6.15 15.04
C THR A 90 -2.84 5.16 14.22
N LEU A 91 -4.02 5.57 13.77
CA LEU A 91 -4.91 4.74 12.97
C LEU A 91 -4.35 4.48 11.56
N TYR A 92 -3.77 5.50 10.93
CA TYR A 92 -3.10 5.37 9.63
C TYR A 92 -1.90 4.42 9.74
N SER A 93 -1.03 4.62 10.71
CA SER A 93 0.14 3.77 10.99
C SER A 93 -0.28 2.31 11.20
N MET A 94 -1.32 2.06 12.01
CA MET A 94 -1.87 0.72 12.23
C MET A 94 -2.35 0.09 10.91
N SER A 95 -3.06 0.84 10.07
CA SER A 95 -3.55 0.34 8.80
C SER A 95 -2.42 -0.06 7.85
N LYS A 96 -1.35 0.76 7.78
CA LYS A 96 -0.20 0.53 6.90
C LYS A 96 0.72 -0.58 7.42
N ALA A 97 0.92 -0.69 8.74
CA ALA A 97 1.58 -1.84 9.35
C ALA A 97 0.84 -3.15 9.04
N GLY A 98 -0.50 -3.13 9.06
CA GLY A 98 -1.33 -4.26 8.66
C GLY A 98 -1.10 -4.70 7.20
N VAL A 99 -0.88 -3.75 6.30
CA VAL A 99 -0.55 -4.03 4.89
C VAL A 99 0.80 -4.74 4.76
N ILE A 100 1.82 -4.33 5.53
CA ILE A 100 3.13 -5.00 5.56
C ILE A 100 2.98 -6.43 6.08
N GLY A 101 2.20 -6.63 7.15
CA GLY A 101 1.91 -7.96 7.70
C GLY A 101 1.18 -8.86 6.70
N LEU A 102 0.14 -8.34 6.04
CA LEU A 102 -0.59 -9.02 4.98
C LEU A 102 0.34 -9.44 3.82
N THR A 103 1.20 -8.53 3.37
CA THR A 103 2.18 -8.77 2.30
C THR A 103 3.06 -9.97 2.62
N LYS A 104 3.64 -10.01 3.84
CA LYS A 104 4.52 -11.11 4.28
C LYS A 104 3.80 -12.44 4.39
N ALA A 105 2.55 -12.44 4.83
CA ALA A 105 1.73 -13.64 4.95
C ALA A 105 1.37 -14.20 3.56
N LEU A 106 0.83 -13.35 2.68
CA LEU A 106 0.46 -13.75 1.32
C LEU A 106 1.67 -14.18 0.48
N ALA A 107 2.83 -13.56 0.67
CA ALA A 107 4.06 -13.98 0.00
C ALA A 107 4.39 -15.45 0.29
N LYS A 108 4.29 -15.89 1.55
CA LYS A 108 4.51 -17.30 1.93
C LYS A 108 3.44 -18.22 1.39
N GLU A 109 2.19 -17.79 1.37
CA GLU A 109 1.06 -18.58 0.91
C GLU A 109 1.06 -18.78 -0.59
N LEU A 110 1.41 -17.74 -1.37
CA LEU A 110 1.30 -17.74 -2.83
C LEU A 110 2.60 -18.08 -3.56
N ALA A 111 3.75 -18.03 -2.89
CA ALA A 111 5.05 -18.36 -3.50
C ALA A 111 5.11 -19.75 -4.14
N PRO A 112 4.55 -20.84 -3.55
CA PRO A 112 4.53 -22.15 -4.20
C PRO A 112 3.81 -22.17 -5.55
N SER A 113 2.95 -21.17 -5.81
CA SER A 113 2.23 -21.02 -7.07
C SER A 113 2.89 -20.00 -8.03
N GLY A 114 4.13 -19.58 -7.77
CA GLY A 114 4.87 -18.69 -8.64
C GLY A 114 4.38 -17.23 -8.60
N ILE A 115 3.62 -16.85 -7.57
CA ILE A 115 3.09 -15.48 -7.40
C ILE A 115 3.93 -14.74 -6.36
N THR A 116 4.43 -13.57 -6.71
CA THR A 116 5.18 -12.71 -5.78
C THR A 116 4.26 -11.68 -5.11
N VAL A 117 4.51 -11.38 -3.84
CA VAL A 117 3.78 -10.35 -3.09
C VAL A 117 4.78 -9.49 -2.33
N ASN A 118 4.83 -8.20 -2.63
CA ASN A 118 5.72 -7.25 -1.99
C ASN A 118 4.98 -5.97 -1.60
N SER A 119 5.56 -5.17 -0.73
CA SER A 119 5.09 -3.82 -0.42
C SER A 119 6.16 -2.77 -0.69
N VAL A 120 5.69 -1.57 -0.96
CA VAL A 120 6.50 -0.36 -1.05
C VAL A 120 6.01 0.57 0.04
N SER A 121 6.94 1.11 0.84
CA SER A 121 6.69 2.05 1.92
C SER A 121 7.25 3.43 1.55
N PRO A 122 6.44 4.31 0.92
CA PRO A 122 6.87 5.66 0.61
C PRO A 122 7.10 6.48 1.89
N GLY A 123 8.08 7.37 1.84
CA GLY A 123 8.27 8.46 2.79
C GLY A 123 7.45 9.69 2.42
N ILE A 124 8.06 10.88 2.53
CA ILE A 124 7.41 12.15 2.19
C ILE A 124 7.50 12.36 0.67
N ILE A 125 6.39 12.18 -0.01
CA ILE A 125 6.28 12.28 -1.48
C ILE A 125 5.52 13.56 -1.83
N ASP A 126 5.97 14.30 -2.85
CA ASP A 126 5.28 15.45 -3.39
C ASP A 126 3.95 15.03 -4.03
N THR A 127 2.88 15.17 -3.26
CA THR A 127 1.50 14.80 -3.63
C THR A 127 0.50 15.72 -2.94
N ARG A 128 -0.76 15.66 -3.40
CA ARG A 128 -1.86 16.39 -2.75
C ARG A 128 -2.05 16.04 -1.27
N MET A 129 -1.63 14.85 -0.84
CA MET A 129 -1.73 14.42 0.56
C MET A 129 -0.86 15.30 1.47
N ASN A 130 0.31 15.72 0.98
CA ASN A 130 1.27 16.54 1.72
C ASN A 130 1.14 18.05 1.43
N ALA A 131 0.27 18.46 0.49
CA ALA A 131 0.13 19.86 0.07
C ALA A 131 -0.36 20.84 1.17
N GLN A 132 -0.86 20.32 2.28
CA GLN A 132 -1.29 21.11 3.45
C GLN A 132 -0.13 21.52 4.38
N PHE A 133 1.04 20.93 4.23
CA PHE A 133 2.21 21.16 5.06
C PHE A 133 3.19 22.14 4.40
N ASN A 134 4.05 22.75 5.21
CA ASN A 134 5.12 23.60 4.73
C ASN A 134 6.20 22.74 4.05
N GLU A 135 6.40 22.94 2.75
CA GLU A 135 7.36 22.15 1.96
C GLU A 135 8.78 22.20 2.51
N ARG A 136 9.23 23.36 3.01
CA ARG A 136 10.60 23.49 3.58
C ARG A 136 10.78 22.65 4.82
N GLU A 137 9.78 22.64 5.70
CA GLU A 137 9.81 21.81 6.92
C GLU A 137 9.85 20.32 6.56
N LEU A 138 9.05 19.90 5.57
CA LEU A 138 9.07 18.53 5.08
C LEU A 138 10.42 18.13 4.47
N ILE A 139 11.07 19.03 3.72
CA ILE A 139 12.40 18.79 3.13
C ILE A 139 13.46 18.61 4.20
N GLU A 140 13.39 19.40 5.29
CA GLU A 140 14.33 19.31 6.42
C GLU A 140 14.27 17.96 7.15
N GLU A 141 13.13 17.27 7.10
CA GLU A 141 12.97 15.92 7.65
C GLU A 141 13.62 14.82 6.79
N VAL A 142 13.89 15.10 5.50
CA VAL A 142 14.39 14.09 4.56
C VAL A 142 15.92 14.15 4.47
N PRO A 143 16.66 13.11 4.85
CA PRO A 143 18.14 13.12 4.79
C PRO A 143 18.72 13.41 3.40
N LEU A 144 18.02 13.01 2.31
CA LEU A 144 18.43 13.39 0.96
C LEU A 144 18.16 14.86 0.60
N GLY A 145 17.57 15.67 1.49
CA GLY A 145 17.34 17.10 1.30
C GLY A 145 16.35 17.46 0.19
N LYS A 146 15.44 16.57 -0.14
CA LYS A 146 14.38 16.79 -1.13
C LYS A 146 13.20 15.85 -0.87
N LEU A 147 12.01 16.25 -1.30
CA LEU A 147 10.86 15.34 -1.33
C LEU A 147 11.03 14.25 -2.39
N GLY A 148 10.48 13.08 -2.12
CA GLY A 148 10.35 12.04 -3.14
C GLY A 148 9.29 12.44 -4.18
N SER A 149 9.41 11.93 -5.39
CA SER A 149 8.42 12.08 -6.44
C SER A 149 7.54 10.84 -6.56
N THR A 150 6.36 10.98 -7.16
CA THR A 150 5.52 9.83 -7.52
C THR A 150 6.24 8.87 -8.46
N TYR A 151 7.20 9.37 -9.25
CA TYR A 151 8.01 8.57 -10.15
C TYR A 151 9.00 7.67 -9.40
N ASP A 152 9.60 8.13 -8.30
CA ASP A 152 10.51 7.32 -7.47
C ASP A 152 9.78 6.09 -6.91
N VAL A 153 8.53 6.27 -6.45
CA VAL A 153 7.68 5.16 -5.99
C VAL A 153 7.32 4.24 -7.16
N ALA A 154 6.88 4.80 -8.28
CA ALA A 154 6.46 4.03 -9.44
C ALA A 154 7.59 3.17 -10.04
N GLN A 155 8.84 3.66 -10.05
CA GLN A 155 10.00 2.88 -10.46
C GLN A 155 10.22 1.64 -9.59
N THR A 156 10.08 1.79 -8.27
CA THR A 156 10.19 0.67 -7.32
C THR A 156 9.07 -0.36 -7.55
N VAL A 157 7.84 0.11 -7.75
CA VAL A 157 6.69 -0.75 -8.09
C VAL A 157 6.96 -1.52 -9.38
N TYR A 158 7.42 -0.84 -10.42
CA TYR A 158 7.74 -1.47 -11.71
C TYR A 158 8.86 -2.51 -11.59
N PHE A 159 9.92 -2.20 -10.86
CA PHE A 159 10.99 -3.13 -10.56
C PHE A 159 10.49 -4.40 -9.86
N LEU A 160 9.68 -4.26 -8.81
CA LEU A 160 9.11 -5.38 -8.08
C LEU A 160 8.13 -6.21 -8.93
N ALA A 161 7.35 -5.56 -9.78
CA ALA A 161 6.42 -6.23 -10.69
C ALA A 161 7.12 -7.16 -11.68
N GLY A 162 8.35 -6.81 -12.10
CA GLY A 162 9.18 -7.63 -12.99
C GLY A 162 10.12 -8.62 -12.28
N SER A 163 10.16 -8.62 -10.95
CA SER A 163 11.12 -9.41 -10.15
C SER A 163 10.52 -10.74 -9.71
N SER A 164 10.95 -11.84 -10.33
CA SER A 164 10.43 -13.18 -10.05
C SER A 164 11.04 -13.86 -8.81
N TYR A 165 12.08 -13.29 -8.21
CA TYR A 165 12.79 -13.89 -7.05
C TYR A 165 12.78 -12.99 -5.81
N ILE A 166 11.94 -11.94 -5.83
CA ILE A 166 11.71 -11.04 -4.69
C ILE A 166 10.26 -11.20 -4.24
N THR A 167 10.06 -11.70 -3.02
CA THR A 167 8.72 -11.83 -2.43
C THR A 167 8.78 -11.67 -0.92
N GLY A 168 7.72 -11.13 -0.33
CA GLY A 168 7.59 -10.88 1.11
C GLY A 168 8.40 -9.68 1.60
N GLN A 169 8.95 -8.85 0.70
CA GLN A 169 9.74 -7.69 1.06
C GLN A 169 8.87 -6.44 1.16
N ASP A 170 9.25 -5.57 2.08
CA ASP A 170 8.80 -4.19 2.16
C ASP A 170 9.96 -3.29 1.78
N ILE A 171 9.80 -2.48 0.73
CA ILE A 171 10.86 -1.62 0.23
C ILE A 171 10.55 -0.18 0.61
N SER A 172 11.35 0.37 1.51
CA SER A 172 11.26 1.78 1.89
C SER A 172 11.78 2.70 0.78
N VAL A 173 10.96 3.68 0.37
CA VAL A 173 11.29 4.74 -0.59
C VAL A 173 11.14 6.07 0.12
N SER A 174 12.02 6.33 1.09
CA SER A 174 11.85 7.38 2.11
C SER A 174 12.90 8.49 2.07
N GLY A 175 13.86 8.43 1.15
CA GLY A 175 14.95 9.41 1.13
C GLY A 175 15.87 9.34 2.35
N GLY A 176 15.87 8.20 3.07
CA GLY A 176 16.69 7.96 4.24
C GLY A 176 16.01 8.27 5.59
N ILE A 177 14.71 8.61 5.59
CA ILE A 177 13.96 8.82 6.86
C ILE A 177 13.85 7.51 7.64
N VAL A 178 13.65 6.41 6.92
CA VAL A 178 13.65 5.06 7.49
C VAL A 178 14.77 4.26 6.85
N ILE A 179 15.56 3.57 7.70
CA ILE A 179 16.72 2.76 7.32
C ILE A 179 16.58 1.37 7.94
#